data_a110495456cc471998bed969fea5e59c
#
_entry.id   a110495456cc471998bed969fea5e59c
#
_cell.length_a   1.000
_cell.length_b   1.000
_cell.length_c   1.000
_cell.angle_alpha   90.00
_cell.angle_beta   90.00
_cell.angle_gamma   90.00
#
_symmetry.space_group_name_H-M   'P 1'
#
loop_
_entity.id
_entity.type
_entity.pdbx_description
1 polymer ?
#
loop_
_entity_poly.entity_id
_entity_poly.type
_entity_poly.pdbx_seq_one_letter_code
_entity_poly.pdbx_strand_id
1 'polypeptide(L)'
;NHGNGEKVFKMKAGKLYRSIIQETEFGRTLPEQVVTYLCEEFSADWQVYTHSRLPKNTLHVDKDFEKIYSSDWCKGNFSSCMTDKDYYYFYMDSVNASAAYLTDEDDMVIARCIIYNEVKDQDGNKWRLAERQYASDENDILKRALIDALIKGGYIDGYKKVGAGAGDAREFVDLEENSLSDRKFRIECDLDYGDSLSYQ
;
A
#
# COMPACT_ATOMS: atom_id res chain seq x y z
N ASN A 1 16.76 18.00 -27.02
CA ASN A 1 15.30 17.74 -26.93
C ASN A 1 14.92 17.72 -25.47
N HIS A 2 14.40 18.83 -24.94
CA HIS A 2 13.84 18.92 -23.62
C HIS A 2 12.40 18.39 -23.69
N GLY A 3 12.16 17.17 -23.21
CA GLY A 3 10.82 16.65 -23.00
C GLY A 3 10.15 17.47 -21.91
N ASN A 4 9.04 18.13 -22.22
CA ASN A 4 8.10 18.67 -21.24
C ASN A 4 7.51 17.48 -20.47
N GLY A 5 8.11 17.14 -19.34
CA GLY A 5 7.54 16.16 -18.43
C GLY A 5 6.28 16.75 -17.79
N GLU A 6 5.12 16.29 -18.18
CA GLU A 6 3.88 16.58 -17.46
C GLU A 6 4.06 16.12 -16.01
N LYS A 7 3.97 17.08 -15.09
CA LYS A 7 3.98 16.77 -13.65
C LYS A 7 2.65 16.13 -13.30
N VAL A 8 2.64 14.83 -13.11
CA VAL A 8 1.48 14.11 -12.58
C VAL A 8 1.38 14.38 -11.08
N PHE A 9 0.31 15.05 -10.67
CA PHE A 9 0.01 15.27 -9.26
C PHE A 9 -0.97 14.20 -8.77
N LYS A 10 -0.56 13.44 -7.74
CA LYS A 10 -1.46 12.52 -7.06
C LYS A 10 -2.31 13.30 -6.05
N MET A 11 -3.62 13.16 -6.11
CA MET A 11 -4.57 13.83 -5.23
C MET A 11 -5.70 12.88 -4.84
N LYS A 12 -6.14 12.92 -3.57
CA LYS A 12 -7.32 12.15 -3.13
C LYS A 12 -8.57 12.62 -3.90
N ALA A 13 -9.44 11.67 -4.28
CA ALA A 13 -10.64 11.94 -5.10
C ALA A 13 -11.52 13.05 -4.51
N GLY A 14 -11.83 13.01 -3.22
CA GLY A 14 -12.61 14.06 -2.55
C GLY A 14 -11.94 15.44 -2.57
N LYS A 15 -10.59 15.49 -2.47
CA LYS A 15 -9.85 16.75 -2.57
C LYS A 15 -9.90 17.32 -3.98
N LEU A 16 -9.80 16.48 -5.00
CA LEU A 16 -9.96 16.89 -6.39
C LEU A 16 -11.36 17.43 -6.64
N TYR A 17 -12.38 16.70 -6.18
CA TYR A 17 -13.78 17.11 -6.34
C TYR A 17 -14.08 18.44 -5.64
N ARG A 18 -13.54 18.63 -4.42
CA ARG A 18 -13.63 19.93 -3.72
C ARG A 18 -13.04 21.08 -4.53
N SER A 19 -11.87 20.89 -5.14
CA SER A 19 -11.24 21.90 -5.99
C SER A 19 -12.14 22.26 -7.18
N ILE A 20 -12.73 21.25 -7.83
CA ILE A 20 -13.64 21.45 -8.97
C ILE A 20 -14.89 22.24 -8.54
N ILE A 21 -15.52 21.89 -7.41
CA ILE A 21 -16.68 22.62 -6.88
C ILE A 21 -16.31 24.08 -6.63
N GLN A 22 -15.19 24.35 -5.99
CA GLN A 22 -14.74 25.69 -5.62
C GLN A 22 -14.37 26.58 -6.82
N GLU A 23 -14.08 26.00 -7.99
CA GLU A 23 -13.85 26.77 -9.22
C GLU A 23 -15.14 27.29 -9.86
N THR A 24 -16.30 26.72 -9.53
CA THR A 24 -17.59 27.16 -10.06
C THR A 24 -18.21 28.29 -9.20
N GLU A 25 -18.92 29.23 -9.83
CA GLU A 25 -19.64 30.28 -9.10
C GLU A 25 -20.65 29.68 -8.14
N PHE A 26 -21.44 28.72 -8.59
CA PHE A 26 -22.41 27.99 -7.78
C PHE A 26 -21.77 27.28 -6.59
N GLY A 27 -20.67 26.56 -6.82
CA GLY A 27 -19.98 25.81 -5.77
C GLY A 27 -19.44 26.69 -4.64
N ARG A 28 -19.02 27.91 -4.96
CA ARG A 28 -18.59 28.90 -3.94
C ARG A 28 -19.71 29.42 -3.06
N THR A 29 -20.97 29.29 -3.48
CA THR A 29 -22.14 29.68 -2.69
C THR A 29 -22.63 28.57 -1.76
N LEU A 30 -22.13 27.35 -1.92
CA LEU A 30 -22.56 26.20 -1.11
C LEU A 30 -22.03 26.32 0.33
N PRO A 31 -22.85 26.01 1.34
CA PRO A 31 -22.39 25.88 2.72
C PRO A 31 -21.28 24.80 2.83
N GLU A 32 -20.30 25.02 3.69
CA GLU A 32 -19.16 24.10 3.87
C GLU A 32 -19.58 22.66 4.21
N GLN A 33 -20.65 22.52 4.98
CA GLN A 33 -21.21 21.19 5.32
C GLN A 33 -21.70 20.44 4.08
N VAL A 34 -22.32 21.15 3.13
CA VAL A 34 -22.78 20.56 1.86
C VAL A 34 -21.58 20.16 0.98
N VAL A 35 -20.56 21.01 0.89
CA VAL A 35 -19.34 20.71 0.14
C VAL A 35 -18.65 19.47 0.72
N THR A 36 -18.55 19.37 2.04
CA THR A 36 -17.95 18.23 2.73
C THR A 36 -18.72 16.94 2.43
N TYR A 37 -20.04 16.95 2.60
CA TYR A 37 -20.89 15.80 2.27
C TYR A 37 -20.73 15.34 0.82
N LEU A 38 -20.77 16.26 -0.15
CA LEU A 38 -20.60 15.94 -1.57
C LEU A 38 -19.21 15.33 -1.86
N CYS A 39 -18.15 15.80 -1.18
CA CYS A 39 -16.82 15.26 -1.34
C CYS A 39 -16.68 13.85 -0.75
N GLU A 40 -17.35 13.56 0.36
CA GLU A 40 -17.39 12.24 1.00
C GLU A 40 -18.15 11.25 0.13
N GLU A 41 -19.36 11.59 -0.34
CA GLU A 41 -20.14 10.77 -1.26
C GLU A 41 -19.37 10.48 -2.56
N PHE A 42 -18.78 11.51 -3.18
CA PHE A 42 -17.95 11.31 -4.38
C PHE A 42 -16.78 10.37 -4.12
N SER A 43 -16.14 10.50 -2.95
CA SER A 43 -15.00 9.62 -2.62
C SER A 43 -15.43 8.17 -2.46
N ALA A 44 -16.58 7.93 -1.82
CA ALA A 44 -17.15 6.60 -1.66
C ALA A 44 -17.54 5.98 -3.02
N ASP A 45 -18.27 6.72 -3.85
CA ASP A 45 -18.66 6.28 -5.20
C ASP A 45 -17.44 6.01 -6.08
N TRP A 46 -16.41 6.86 -6.00
CA TRP A 46 -15.16 6.67 -6.73
C TRP A 46 -14.44 5.38 -6.31
N GLN A 47 -14.42 5.07 -5.02
CA GLN A 47 -13.85 3.81 -4.52
C GLN A 47 -14.62 2.60 -5.07
N VAL A 48 -15.96 2.62 -5.01
CA VAL A 48 -16.79 1.55 -5.56
C VAL A 48 -16.54 1.39 -7.06
N TYR A 49 -16.50 2.49 -7.80
CA TYR A 49 -16.24 2.48 -9.24
C TYR A 49 -14.87 1.90 -9.58
N THR A 50 -13.82 2.32 -8.86
CA THR A 50 -12.45 1.83 -9.11
C THR A 50 -12.31 0.36 -8.74
N HIS A 51 -12.90 -0.08 -7.62
CA HIS A 51 -12.92 -1.50 -7.22
C HIS A 51 -13.68 -2.37 -8.23
N SER A 52 -14.80 -1.90 -8.80
CA SER A 52 -15.55 -2.64 -9.80
C SER A 52 -14.79 -2.87 -11.12
N ARG A 53 -13.72 -2.11 -11.35
CA ARG A 53 -12.86 -2.22 -12.54
C ARG A 53 -11.58 -3.00 -12.31
N LEU A 54 -11.33 -3.42 -11.07
CA LEU A 54 -10.19 -4.29 -10.80
C LEU A 54 -10.43 -5.65 -11.46
N PRO A 55 -9.40 -6.29 -12.00
CA PRO A 55 -9.51 -7.68 -12.43
C PRO A 55 -9.95 -8.53 -11.23
N LYS A 56 -10.66 -9.62 -11.49
CA LYS A 56 -10.87 -10.61 -10.44
C LYS A 56 -9.52 -10.99 -9.88
N ASN A 57 -9.43 -11.01 -8.57
CA ASN A 57 -8.18 -11.28 -7.90
C ASN A 57 -8.38 -12.19 -6.68
N THR A 58 -7.32 -12.88 -6.32
CA THR A 58 -7.25 -13.76 -5.16
C THR A 58 -6.14 -13.28 -4.24
N LEU A 59 -6.45 -13.14 -2.94
CA LEU A 59 -5.47 -12.83 -1.91
C LEU A 59 -4.74 -14.10 -1.47
N HIS A 60 -3.42 -14.02 -1.40
CA HIS A 60 -2.53 -15.01 -0.82
C HIS A 60 -1.74 -14.38 0.33
N VAL A 61 -1.56 -15.14 1.42
CA VAL A 61 -0.67 -14.78 2.54
C VAL A 61 0.06 -16.05 2.96
N ASP A 62 1.31 -16.16 2.58
CA ASP A 62 2.11 -17.38 2.73
C ASP A 62 3.62 -17.08 2.85
N LYS A 63 4.48 -18.02 2.44
CA LYS A 63 5.95 -17.88 2.40
C LYS A 63 6.51 -17.92 0.99
N ASP A 64 5.70 -17.77 -0.04
CA ASP A 64 6.16 -17.80 -1.43
C ASP A 64 6.79 -16.47 -1.86
N PHE A 65 7.94 -16.17 -1.24
CA PHE A 65 8.71 -14.96 -1.57
C PHE A 65 9.34 -15.05 -2.95
N GLU A 66 9.65 -16.25 -3.44
CA GLU A 66 10.17 -16.44 -4.80
C GLU A 66 9.15 -15.92 -5.82
N LYS A 67 7.90 -16.34 -5.69
CA LYS A 67 6.81 -15.93 -6.59
C LYS A 67 6.67 -14.40 -6.65
N ILE A 68 6.67 -13.74 -5.51
CA ILE A 68 6.44 -12.28 -5.47
C ILE A 68 7.65 -11.45 -5.93
N TYR A 69 8.85 -12.05 -6.06
CA TYR A 69 10.06 -11.36 -6.50
C TYR A 69 10.58 -11.84 -7.86
N SER A 70 9.90 -12.77 -8.52
CA SER A 70 10.23 -13.21 -9.87
C SER A 70 9.41 -12.46 -10.92
N SER A 71 10.09 -11.94 -11.94
CA SER A 71 9.43 -11.30 -13.08
C SER A 71 8.58 -12.28 -13.88
N ASP A 72 8.88 -13.58 -13.84
CA ASP A 72 8.13 -14.63 -14.52
C ASP A 72 6.70 -14.78 -13.98
N TRP A 73 6.50 -14.46 -12.70
CA TRP A 73 5.21 -14.57 -12.02
C TRP A 73 4.51 -13.23 -11.80
N CYS A 74 5.17 -12.11 -12.11
CA CYS A 74 4.63 -10.77 -11.93
C CYS A 74 4.08 -10.23 -13.25
N LYS A 75 2.86 -9.70 -13.23
CA LYS A 75 2.22 -9.08 -14.39
C LYS A 75 2.63 -7.61 -14.49
N GLY A 76 3.18 -7.22 -15.63
CA GLY A 76 3.64 -5.85 -15.84
C GLY A 76 4.94 -5.52 -15.08
N ASN A 77 5.21 -4.25 -14.88
CA ASN A 77 6.44 -3.79 -14.27
C ASN A 77 6.26 -3.51 -12.76
N PHE A 78 7.14 -4.12 -11.95
CA PHE A 78 7.25 -3.85 -10.52
C PHE A 78 8.55 -3.11 -10.24
N SER A 79 8.46 -1.85 -9.84
CA SER A 79 9.62 -1.01 -9.50
C SER A 79 10.21 -1.41 -8.15
N SER A 80 10.93 -2.54 -8.12
CA SER A 80 11.56 -3.06 -6.91
C SER A 80 12.99 -3.50 -7.20
N CYS A 81 13.93 -3.09 -6.33
CA CYS A 81 15.32 -3.49 -6.40
C CYS A 81 15.56 -4.98 -6.12
N MET A 82 14.55 -5.69 -5.60
CA MET A 82 14.62 -7.11 -5.25
C MET A 82 14.11 -8.04 -6.35
N THR A 83 13.48 -7.52 -7.40
CA THR A 83 12.97 -8.34 -8.51
C THR A 83 14.12 -9.06 -9.19
N ASP A 84 13.93 -10.36 -9.43
CA ASP A 84 14.91 -11.29 -10.04
C ASP A 84 16.27 -11.37 -9.32
N LYS A 85 16.26 -11.16 -8.01
CA LYS A 85 17.43 -11.28 -7.15
C LYS A 85 17.14 -12.18 -5.97
N ASP A 86 18.11 -12.94 -5.55
CA ASP A 86 18.01 -13.91 -4.45
C ASP A 86 17.91 -13.26 -3.05
N TYR A 87 17.72 -11.95 -2.95
CA TYR A 87 17.63 -11.24 -1.68
C TYR A 87 16.38 -11.63 -0.87
N TYR A 88 15.39 -12.26 -1.49
CA TYR A 88 14.17 -12.73 -0.82
C TYR A 88 14.41 -13.86 0.18
N TYR A 89 15.53 -14.58 0.09
CA TYR A 89 15.90 -15.61 1.09
C TYR A 89 15.92 -15.05 2.51
N PHE A 90 16.27 -13.79 2.67
CA PHE A 90 16.19 -13.10 3.94
C PHE A 90 14.81 -13.22 4.59
N TYR A 91 13.74 -13.06 3.82
CA TYR A 91 12.37 -13.16 4.32
C TYR A 91 11.89 -14.60 4.45
N MET A 92 12.36 -15.53 3.61
CA MET A 92 11.98 -16.93 3.66
C MET A 92 12.39 -17.58 4.99
N ASP A 93 13.57 -17.28 5.47
CA ASP A 93 14.11 -17.84 6.71
C ASP A 93 13.54 -17.15 7.95
N SER A 94 12.94 -15.98 7.81
CA SER A 94 12.34 -15.27 8.93
C SER A 94 10.96 -15.83 9.29
N VAL A 95 10.80 -16.27 10.54
CA VAL A 95 9.50 -16.68 11.09
C VAL A 95 8.50 -15.49 11.16
N ASN A 96 9.03 -14.27 11.22
CA ASN A 96 8.28 -13.04 11.38
C ASN A 96 7.85 -12.37 10.08
N ALA A 97 8.21 -12.90 8.91
CA ALA A 97 7.81 -12.34 7.63
C ALA A 97 6.83 -13.26 6.91
N SER A 98 5.86 -12.70 6.21
CA SER A 98 4.99 -13.38 5.25
C SER A 98 4.92 -12.59 3.95
N ALA A 99 4.84 -13.30 2.84
CA ALA A 99 4.49 -12.74 1.55
C ALA A 99 2.98 -12.51 1.50
N ALA A 100 2.55 -11.33 1.08
CA ALA A 100 1.15 -11.02 0.85
C ALA A 100 0.98 -10.48 -0.58
N TYR A 101 0.09 -11.07 -1.36
CA TYR A 101 -0.05 -10.69 -2.75
C TYR A 101 -1.44 -11.01 -3.31
N LEU A 102 -1.80 -10.27 -4.35
CA LEU A 102 -2.98 -10.53 -5.17
C LEU A 102 -2.53 -11.16 -6.49
N THR A 103 -3.20 -12.22 -6.90
CA THR A 103 -3.07 -12.78 -8.26
C THR A 103 -4.32 -12.52 -9.08
N ASP A 104 -4.17 -12.39 -10.40
CA ASP A 104 -5.28 -12.34 -11.34
C ASP A 104 -5.79 -13.76 -11.69
N GLU A 105 -6.68 -13.87 -12.69
CA GLU A 105 -7.25 -15.14 -13.15
C GLU A 105 -6.22 -16.09 -13.78
N ASP A 106 -5.10 -15.57 -14.24
CA ASP A 106 -3.97 -16.33 -14.81
C ASP A 106 -2.91 -16.71 -13.76
N ASP A 107 -3.21 -16.52 -12.47
CA ASP A 107 -2.31 -16.74 -11.33
C ASP A 107 -1.06 -15.84 -11.35
N MET A 108 -1.10 -14.73 -12.10
CA MET A 108 -0.02 -13.74 -12.14
C MET A 108 -0.15 -12.73 -11.00
N VAL A 109 0.96 -12.43 -10.33
CA VAL A 109 1.01 -11.44 -9.26
C VAL A 109 0.75 -10.05 -9.82
N ILE A 110 -0.27 -9.35 -9.29
CA ILE A 110 -0.65 -8.00 -9.70
C ILE A 110 -0.41 -6.94 -8.62
N ALA A 111 -0.30 -7.35 -7.37
CA ALA A 111 0.13 -6.50 -6.24
C ALA A 111 0.77 -7.37 -5.15
N ARG A 112 1.72 -6.81 -4.41
CA ARG A 112 2.43 -7.53 -3.35
C ARG A 112 2.93 -6.61 -2.24
N CYS A 113 3.13 -7.16 -1.04
CA CYS A 113 3.90 -6.56 0.05
C CYS A 113 4.45 -7.66 0.98
N ILE A 114 5.28 -7.26 1.94
CA ILE A 114 5.69 -8.08 3.06
C ILE A 114 4.80 -7.75 4.25
N ILE A 115 4.40 -8.76 5.03
CA ILE A 115 3.83 -8.58 6.36
C ILE A 115 4.86 -8.97 7.39
N TYR A 116 5.15 -8.08 8.33
CA TYR A 116 5.84 -8.43 9.57
C TYR A 116 4.80 -8.94 10.56
N ASN A 117 4.85 -10.24 10.86
CA ASN A 117 3.82 -10.95 11.63
C ASN A 117 3.81 -10.58 13.12
N GLU A 118 4.95 -10.17 13.67
CA GLU A 118 5.07 -9.67 15.03
C GLU A 118 6.13 -8.57 15.10
N VAL A 119 5.68 -7.35 15.30
CA VAL A 119 6.51 -6.18 15.57
C VAL A 119 6.13 -5.64 16.93
N LYS A 120 7.10 -5.27 17.75
CA LYS A 120 6.84 -4.66 19.06
C LYS A 120 7.08 -3.17 19.00
N ASP A 121 6.18 -2.38 19.57
CA ASP A 121 6.41 -0.96 19.80
C ASP A 121 7.22 -0.73 21.09
N GLN A 122 7.57 0.53 21.38
CA GLN A 122 8.33 0.92 22.58
C GLN A 122 7.62 0.58 23.90
N ASP A 123 6.29 0.37 23.86
CA ASP A 123 5.46 0.03 25.02
C ASP A 123 5.25 -1.48 25.15
N GLY A 124 5.81 -2.26 24.23
CA GLY A 124 5.71 -3.73 24.18
C GLY A 124 4.44 -4.25 23.52
N ASN A 125 3.60 -3.40 22.94
CA ASN A 125 2.43 -3.85 22.19
C ASN A 125 2.87 -4.52 20.89
N LYS A 126 2.16 -5.58 20.52
CA LYS A 126 2.44 -6.35 19.30
C LYS A 126 1.58 -5.85 18.15
N TRP A 127 2.19 -5.76 16.98
CA TRP A 127 1.59 -5.31 15.74
C TRP A 127 1.91 -6.27 14.60
N ARG A 128 0.97 -6.45 13.70
CA ARG A 128 1.20 -7.05 12.37
C ARG A 128 1.18 -5.91 11.36
N LEU A 129 2.31 -5.64 10.74
CA LEU A 129 2.47 -4.48 9.88
C LEU A 129 2.73 -4.90 8.43
N ALA A 130 1.90 -4.40 7.50
CA ALA A 130 2.18 -4.51 6.08
C ALA A 130 3.16 -3.42 5.64
N GLU A 131 4.25 -3.85 5.00
CA GLU A 131 5.30 -3.00 4.44
C GLU A 131 4.82 -2.32 3.14
N ARG A 132 5.71 -1.55 2.51
CA ARG A 132 5.46 -0.88 1.24
C ARG A 132 4.87 -1.83 0.21
N GLN A 133 3.79 -1.38 -0.43
CA GLN A 133 3.14 -2.14 -1.47
C GLN A 133 3.75 -1.81 -2.83
N TYR A 134 3.84 -2.84 -3.66
CA TYR A 134 4.21 -2.76 -5.07
C TYR A 134 3.06 -3.33 -5.90
N ALA A 135 2.86 -2.82 -7.09
CA ALA A 135 1.82 -3.31 -7.96
C ALA A 135 2.24 -3.17 -9.44
N SER A 136 1.57 -3.93 -10.28
CA SER A 136 1.70 -3.85 -11.73
C SER A 136 1.61 -2.39 -12.19
N ASP A 137 2.64 -1.95 -12.92
CA ASP A 137 2.76 -0.60 -13.46
C ASP A 137 2.54 0.53 -12.43
N GLU A 138 2.98 0.29 -11.17
CA GLU A 138 2.84 1.22 -10.04
C GLU A 138 1.39 1.65 -9.75
N ASN A 139 0.42 0.81 -10.05
CA ASN A 139 -1.00 1.10 -9.91
C ASN A 139 -1.42 1.18 -8.42
N ASP A 140 -1.68 2.39 -7.94
CA ASP A 140 -2.07 2.64 -6.55
C ASP A 140 -3.46 2.04 -6.20
N ILE A 141 -4.34 1.79 -7.19
CA ILE A 141 -5.64 1.14 -6.95
C ILE A 141 -5.42 -0.33 -6.59
N LEU A 142 -4.49 -1.02 -7.28
CA LEU A 142 -4.12 -2.40 -6.93
C LEU A 142 -3.42 -2.48 -5.57
N LYS A 143 -2.53 -1.51 -5.25
CA LYS A 143 -1.91 -1.43 -3.93
C LYS A 143 -2.97 -1.27 -2.83
N ARG A 144 -3.95 -0.40 -3.05
CA ARG A 144 -5.06 -0.21 -2.11
C ARG A 144 -5.92 -1.46 -1.98
N ALA A 145 -6.26 -2.13 -3.10
CA ALA A 145 -7.01 -3.37 -3.07
C ALA A 145 -6.33 -4.48 -2.26
N LEU A 146 -4.99 -4.57 -2.34
CA LEU A 146 -4.21 -5.48 -1.50
C LEU A 146 -4.38 -5.15 -0.02
N ILE A 147 -4.23 -3.89 0.38
CA ILE A 147 -4.40 -3.47 1.77
C ILE A 147 -5.82 -3.74 2.25
N ASP A 148 -6.85 -3.38 1.48
CA ASP A 148 -8.26 -3.61 1.83
C ASP A 148 -8.56 -5.11 2.00
N ALA A 149 -7.99 -5.97 1.16
CA ALA A 149 -8.11 -7.42 1.28
C ALA A 149 -7.43 -7.95 2.56
N LEU A 150 -6.26 -7.41 2.92
CA LEU A 150 -5.54 -7.78 4.14
C LEU A 150 -6.29 -7.34 5.40
N ILE A 151 -6.86 -6.14 5.41
CA ILE A 151 -7.71 -5.64 6.51
C ILE A 151 -8.93 -6.52 6.66
N LYS A 152 -9.65 -6.79 5.57
CA LYS A 152 -10.85 -7.63 5.56
C LYS A 152 -10.56 -9.06 6.03
N GLY A 153 -9.39 -9.59 5.68
CA GLY A 153 -8.93 -10.92 6.11
C GLY A 153 -8.40 -10.96 7.54
N GLY A 154 -8.26 -9.82 8.22
CA GLY A 154 -7.72 -9.74 9.58
C GLY A 154 -6.22 -10.08 9.68
N TYR A 155 -5.45 -9.85 8.61
CA TYR A 155 -4.04 -10.22 8.56
C TYR A 155 -3.12 -9.16 9.17
N ILE A 156 -3.54 -7.91 9.25
CA ILE A 156 -2.72 -6.76 9.66
C ILE A 156 -3.43 -5.89 10.70
N ASP A 157 -2.65 -5.17 11.49
CA ASP A 157 -3.09 -4.18 12.49
C ASP A 157 -2.69 -2.76 12.07
N GLY A 158 -1.80 -2.65 11.09
CA GLY A 158 -1.37 -1.40 10.48
C GLY A 158 -0.60 -1.66 9.19
N TYR A 159 -0.37 -0.60 8.44
CA TYR A 159 0.30 -0.72 7.14
C TYR A 159 1.04 0.56 6.77
N LYS A 160 2.05 0.43 5.92
CA LYS A 160 2.70 1.57 5.31
C LYS A 160 1.76 2.22 4.32
N LYS A 161 1.53 3.52 4.46
CA LYS A 161 0.58 4.28 3.66
C LYS A 161 0.81 4.07 2.17
N VAL A 162 -0.27 3.83 1.42
CA VAL A 162 -0.19 3.60 -0.03
C VAL A 162 0.47 4.79 -0.73
N GLY A 163 1.48 4.51 -1.56
CA GLY A 163 2.28 5.52 -2.23
C GLY A 163 3.44 6.11 -1.41
N ALA A 164 3.63 5.66 -0.16
CA ALA A 164 4.79 6.04 0.65
C ALA A 164 6.10 5.51 0.06
N GLY A 165 7.17 6.26 0.27
CA GLY A 165 8.52 5.87 -0.12
C GLY A 165 9.05 4.67 0.67
N ALA A 166 10.13 4.05 0.19
CA ALA A 166 10.88 3.09 0.98
C ALA A 166 11.59 3.81 2.15
N GLY A 167 11.74 3.13 3.28
CA GLY A 167 12.64 3.57 4.35
C GLY A 167 12.12 4.64 5.29
N ASP A 168 10.88 5.10 5.19
CA ASP A 168 10.32 6.05 6.15
C ASP A 168 9.34 5.37 7.12
N ALA A 169 9.80 5.10 8.35
CA ALA A 169 8.98 4.49 9.41
C ALA A 169 7.80 5.38 9.85
N ARG A 170 7.89 6.69 9.61
CA ARG A 170 6.82 7.64 9.98
C ARG A 170 5.59 7.54 9.08
N GLU A 171 5.64 6.73 8.05
CA GLU A 171 4.55 6.55 7.09
C GLU A 171 3.65 5.35 7.40
N PHE A 172 3.84 4.68 8.53
CA PHE A 172 2.90 3.67 8.99
C PHE A 172 1.64 4.31 9.58
N VAL A 173 0.50 3.68 9.31
CA VAL A 173 -0.82 4.05 9.83
C VAL A 173 -1.52 2.82 10.40
N ASP A 174 -2.43 3.04 11.34
CA ASP A 174 -3.36 2.00 11.82
C ASP A 174 -4.49 1.73 10.81
N LEU A 175 -5.45 0.89 11.16
CA LEU A 175 -6.57 0.52 10.29
C LEU A 175 -7.55 1.68 10.05
N GLU A 176 -7.59 2.67 10.93
CA GLU A 176 -8.35 3.92 10.81
C GLU A 176 -7.59 5.06 10.10
N GLU A 177 -6.43 4.75 9.53
CA GLU A 177 -5.51 5.70 8.87
C GLU A 177 -4.89 6.75 9.81
N ASN A 178 -4.91 6.54 11.12
CA ASN A 178 -4.17 7.38 12.07
C ASN A 178 -2.68 7.12 11.95
N SER A 179 -1.86 8.18 11.99
CA SER A 179 -0.41 8.06 11.92
C SER A 179 0.17 7.32 13.12
N LEU A 180 1.11 6.41 12.87
CA LEU A 180 1.89 5.71 13.88
C LEU A 180 3.30 6.31 14.04
N SER A 181 3.51 7.55 13.59
CA SER A 181 4.83 8.22 13.57
C SER A 181 5.44 8.49 14.95
N ASP A 182 4.65 8.45 16.01
CA ASP A 182 5.08 8.55 17.40
C ASP A 182 5.52 7.22 18.00
N ARG A 183 5.33 6.10 17.28
CA ARG A 183 5.71 4.76 17.70
C ARG A 183 7.06 4.37 17.12
N LYS A 184 7.88 3.73 17.94
CA LYS A 184 9.14 3.10 17.52
C LYS A 184 8.93 1.62 17.46
N PHE A 185 8.99 1.07 16.26
CA PHE A 185 8.82 -0.37 16.03
C PHE A 185 10.16 -1.08 16.05
N ARG A 186 10.18 -2.23 16.72
CA ARG A 186 11.31 -3.14 16.69
C ARG A 186 10.92 -4.41 15.94
N ILE A 187 11.60 -4.65 14.83
CA ILE A 187 11.49 -5.89 14.05
C ILE A 187 12.65 -6.78 14.45
N GLU A 188 12.34 -7.96 14.99
CA GLU A 188 13.35 -8.97 15.27
C GLU A 188 13.54 -9.81 14.00
N CYS A 189 14.69 -9.66 13.33
CA CYS A 189 15.09 -10.47 12.20
C CYS A 189 16.51 -11.02 12.44
N ASP A 190 16.73 -12.24 12.00
CA ASP A 190 17.97 -12.97 12.25
C ASP A 190 19.12 -12.58 11.31
N LEU A 191 18.88 -11.69 10.33
CA LEU A 191 19.84 -11.31 9.31
C LEU A 191 19.90 -9.79 9.12
N ASP A 192 21.11 -9.28 8.90
CA ASP A 192 21.36 -7.89 8.54
C ASP A 192 21.07 -7.65 7.04
N TYR A 193 19.91 -7.12 6.74
CA TYR A 193 19.62 -6.58 5.42
C TYR A 193 19.75 -5.05 5.45
N GLY A 194 20.44 -4.47 4.45
CA GLY A 194 20.74 -3.03 4.44
C GLY A 194 19.53 -2.11 4.58
N ASP A 195 18.37 -2.52 4.07
CA ASP A 195 17.13 -1.75 4.18
C ASP A 195 16.44 -1.89 5.55
N SER A 196 16.77 -2.92 6.34
CA SER A 196 16.22 -3.08 7.70
C SER A 196 16.71 -1.98 8.65
N LEU A 197 17.85 -1.35 8.35
CA LEU A 197 18.37 -0.22 9.11
C LEU A 197 17.53 1.05 8.98
N SER A 198 16.66 1.16 7.98
CA SER A 198 15.79 2.31 7.77
C SER A 198 14.63 2.42 8.76
N TYR A 199 14.41 1.41 9.60
CA TYR A 199 13.36 1.34 10.61
C TYR A 199 13.87 1.44 12.06
N GLN A 200 15.11 1.81 12.24
CA GLN A 200 15.73 2.00 13.58
C GLN A 200 15.38 3.36 14.20
#